data_81be762f5a6b980f3cdb3a3d365c9438
#
_entry.id   81be762f5a6b980f3cdb3a3d365c9438
#
_cell.length_a   1.000
_cell.length_b   1.000
_cell.length_c   1.000
_cell.angle_alpha   90.00
_cell.angle_beta   90.00
_cell.angle_gamma   90.00
#
_symmetry.space_group_name_H-M   'P 1'
#
loop_
_entity.id
_entity.type
_entity.pdbx_description
1 polymer ?
#
loop_
_entity_poly.entity_id
_entity_poly.type
_entity_poly.pdbx_seq_one_letter_code
_entity_poly.pdbx_strand_id
1 'polypeptide(L)'
;MLKDKTLTYISLFSCAGVGCFGFKKAGFECIATNELIERRLNVQKYNNKCRFESGYICDDITTDETKNKIFKEIDRWKELGNDRVDVLIATPPCQGMSVANHKKAENEIVRNSLVVESVHLIQKVAPRFFIFENVAAFMKTGCTAPDGTVKAIGDVVYEELSDKYIIVSRILNFKNYGSNSSRTRTVVIGVSKDIAEYVAPIELYPTYVEERTLRDVIGDMPKLEWGEICPTDFYHSFRTYPEEMRCWIHDLKQGQSAFDNEDELKRPHKIV
;
A
#
# COMPACT_ATOMS: atom_id res chain seq x y z
N MET A 1 10.22 22.50 28.75
CA MET A 1 9.23 21.52 28.26
C MET A 1 9.41 21.39 26.75
N LEU A 2 9.94 20.28 26.26
CA LEU A 2 9.89 19.96 24.84
C LEU A 2 8.38 19.82 24.52
N LYS A 3 7.84 20.72 23.70
CA LYS A 3 6.51 20.53 23.12
C LYS A 3 6.55 19.17 22.43
N ASP A 4 5.62 18.28 22.77
CA ASP A 4 5.46 17.02 22.05
C ASP A 4 5.32 17.34 20.57
N LYS A 5 6.39 17.07 19.81
CA LYS A 5 6.43 17.38 18.39
C LYS A 5 5.56 16.36 17.68
N THR A 6 4.49 16.83 17.05
CA THR A 6 3.61 15.96 16.26
C THR A 6 4.40 15.35 15.10
N LEU A 7 4.45 14.03 15.03
CA LEU A 7 5.03 13.32 13.89
C LEU A 7 4.14 13.48 12.66
N THR A 8 4.75 13.60 11.51
CA THR A 8 4.06 13.93 10.26
C THR A 8 4.37 12.96 9.13
N TYR A 9 3.45 12.83 8.18
CA TYR A 9 3.71 12.03 6.98
C TYR A 9 3.07 12.60 5.72
N ILE A 10 3.65 12.22 4.57
CA ILE A 10 3.11 12.42 3.23
C ILE A 10 2.80 11.05 2.63
N SER A 11 1.67 10.92 1.94
CA SER A 11 1.23 9.69 1.31
C SER A 11 1.01 9.87 -0.19
N LEU A 12 1.79 9.16 -1.01
CA LEU A 12 1.70 9.16 -2.47
C LEU A 12 1.02 7.88 -2.97
N PHE A 13 0.22 7.99 -4.04
CA PHE A 13 -0.59 6.89 -4.59
C PHE A 13 -1.49 6.25 -3.53
N SER A 14 -2.09 7.09 -2.73
CA SER A 14 -2.63 6.72 -1.42
C SER A 14 -3.93 5.90 -1.46
N CYS A 15 -4.50 5.67 -2.64
CA CYS A 15 -5.75 4.92 -2.84
C CYS A 15 -6.87 5.42 -1.90
N ALA A 16 -7.61 4.54 -1.22
CA ALA A 16 -8.61 4.92 -0.22
C ALA A 16 -8.01 5.23 1.18
N GLY A 17 -6.67 5.30 1.30
CA GLY A 17 -5.97 5.64 2.55
C GLY A 17 -5.75 4.47 3.51
N VAL A 18 -6.13 3.25 3.14
CA VAL A 18 -6.03 2.07 4.03
C VAL A 18 -4.59 1.78 4.43
N GLY A 19 -3.63 1.85 3.48
CA GLY A 19 -2.22 1.58 3.74
C GLY A 19 -1.58 2.53 4.76
N CYS A 20 -2.17 3.72 4.96
CA CYS A 20 -1.66 4.74 5.89
C CYS A 20 -2.47 4.83 7.20
N PHE A 21 -3.50 4.01 7.38
CA PHE A 21 -4.36 4.10 8.54
C PHE A 21 -3.61 3.86 9.87
N GLY A 22 -2.57 3.02 9.83
CA GLY A 22 -1.68 2.78 10.96
C GLY A 22 -0.98 4.04 11.47
N PHE A 23 -0.56 4.95 10.58
CA PHE A 23 0.05 6.23 10.97
C PHE A 23 -0.90 7.09 11.79
N LYS A 24 -2.17 7.20 11.36
CA LYS A 24 -3.18 7.93 12.13
C LYS A 24 -3.40 7.33 13.52
N LYS A 25 -3.48 5.99 13.61
CA LYS A 25 -3.59 5.30 14.91
C LYS A 25 -2.38 5.51 15.81
N ALA A 26 -1.19 5.68 15.23
CA ALA A 26 0.04 5.98 15.95
C ALA A 26 0.23 7.48 16.27
N GLY A 27 -0.76 8.33 15.98
CA GLY A 27 -0.73 9.75 16.30
C GLY A 27 0.02 10.62 15.29
N PHE A 28 0.32 10.10 14.09
CA PHE A 28 0.90 10.92 13.02
C PHE A 28 -0.16 11.78 12.34
N GLU A 29 0.22 12.98 11.95
CA GLU A 29 -0.60 13.90 11.15
C GLU A 29 -0.22 13.83 9.67
N CYS A 30 -1.23 13.72 8.80
CA CYS A 30 -1.02 13.72 7.34
C CYS A 30 -0.88 15.14 6.82
N ILE A 31 0.30 15.49 6.31
CA ILE A 31 0.57 16.79 5.66
C ILE A 31 -0.16 16.87 4.33
N ALA A 32 0.11 15.90 3.46
CA ALA A 32 -0.49 15.80 2.14
C ALA A 32 -0.72 14.35 1.74
N THR A 33 -1.79 14.12 1.01
CA THR A 33 -2.10 12.84 0.39
C THR A 33 -2.41 13.05 -1.09
N ASN A 34 -1.74 12.29 -1.96
CA ASN A 34 -1.96 12.36 -3.41
C ASN A 34 -2.60 11.07 -3.92
N GLU A 35 -3.66 11.22 -4.69
CA GLU A 35 -4.38 10.15 -5.40
C GLU A 35 -5.00 10.73 -6.66
N LEU A 36 -4.89 10.01 -7.77
CA LEU A 36 -5.43 10.45 -9.07
C LEU A 36 -6.95 10.33 -9.15
N ILE A 37 -7.55 9.39 -8.42
CA ILE A 37 -8.97 9.04 -8.53
C ILE A 37 -9.75 9.69 -7.38
N GLU A 38 -10.56 10.68 -7.70
CA GLU A 38 -11.33 11.50 -6.75
C GLU A 38 -12.19 10.68 -5.79
N ARG A 39 -12.91 9.66 -6.28
CA ARG A 39 -13.75 8.80 -5.41
C ARG A 39 -12.96 8.11 -4.29
N ARG A 40 -11.68 7.80 -4.51
CA ARG A 40 -10.78 7.21 -3.50
C ARG A 40 -10.34 8.26 -2.50
N LEU A 41 -10.04 9.46 -2.99
CA LEU A 41 -9.68 10.59 -2.14
C LEU A 41 -10.86 11.01 -1.24
N ASN A 42 -12.10 10.93 -1.74
CA ASN A 42 -13.31 11.22 -0.96
C ASN A 42 -13.47 10.26 0.24
N VAL A 43 -13.06 8.99 0.13
CA VAL A 43 -13.01 8.08 1.28
C VAL A 43 -12.02 8.57 2.33
N GLN A 44 -10.87 9.11 1.91
CA GLN A 44 -9.86 9.67 2.82
C GLN A 44 -10.37 10.94 3.51
N LYS A 45 -11.09 11.80 2.77
CA LYS A 45 -11.75 13.00 3.32
C LYS A 45 -12.80 12.62 4.36
N TYR A 46 -13.67 11.66 4.06
CA TYR A 46 -14.66 11.16 4.99
C TYR A 46 -14.04 10.65 6.30
N ASN A 47 -12.85 10.04 6.22
CA ASN A 47 -12.10 9.56 7.37
C ASN A 47 -11.20 10.64 8.02
N ASN A 48 -11.29 11.91 7.61
CA ASN A 48 -10.50 13.02 8.15
C ASN A 48 -9.00 12.69 8.22
N LYS A 49 -8.41 12.26 7.08
CA LYS A 49 -7.00 11.85 7.03
C LYS A 49 -6.05 13.03 7.17
N CYS A 50 -6.28 14.11 6.41
CA CYS A 50 -5.50 15.35 6.51
C CYS A 50 -6.20 16.36 7.41
N ARG A 51 -5.40 17.14 8.12
CA ARG A 51 -5.89 18.24 8.96
C ARG A 51 -6.47 19.38 8.12
N PHE A 52 -5.89 19.65 6.96
CA PHE A 52 -6.32 20.75 6.06
C PHE A 52 -6.88 20.17 4.77
N GLU A 53 -7.93 20.83 4.24
CA GLU A 53 -8.57 20.42 2.98
C GLU A 53 -7.59 20.47 1.80
N SER A 54 -6.67 21.45 1.78
CA SER A 54 -5.62 21.58 0.77
C SER A 54 -4.59 20.44 0.75
N GLY A 55 -4.52 19.65 1.82
CA GLY A 55 -3.70 18.45 1.87
C GLY A 55 -4.24 17.27 1.05
N TYR A 56 -5.50 17.34 0.58
CA TYR A 56 -6.08 16.32 -0.30
C TYR A 56 -5.87 16.71 -1.76
N ILE A 57 -4.87 16.13 -2.41
CA ILE A 57 -4.42 16.47 -3.76
C ILE A 57 -4.90 15.40 -4.74
N CYS A 58 -5.92 15.75 -5.54
CA CYS A 58 -6.53 14.89 -6.57
C CYS A 58 -5.94 15.21 -7.94
N ASP A 59 -4.70 14.81 -8.18
CA ASP A 59 -3.98 15.20 -9.40
C ASP A 59 -2.91 14.16 -9.79
N ASP A 60 -2.44 14.26 -11.02
CA ASP A 60 -1.33 13.45 -11.53
C ASP A 60 0.00 13.90 -10.90
N ILE A 61 0.67 12.98 -10.20
CA ILE A 61 1.94 13.22 -9.50
C ILE A 61 3.09 13.57 -10.45
N THR A 62 2.98 13.25 -11.74
CA THR A 62 4.03 13.55 -12.72
C THR A 62 4.14 15.04 -13.02
N THR A 63 3.11 15.82 -12.74
CA THR A 63 3.07 17.27 -13.03
C THR A 63 3.76 18.11 -11.96
N ASP A 64 4.42 19.17 -12.37
CA ASP A 64 5.05 20.12 -11.44
C ASP A 64 4.00 20.85 -10.60
N GLU A 65 2.80 21.06 -11.14
CA GLU A 65 1.70 21.68 -10.39
C GLU A 65 1.32 20.85 -9.16
N THR A 66 1.17 19.54 -9.31
CA THR A 66 0.88 18.61 -8.22
C THR A 66 1.98 18.61 -7.17
N LYS A 67 3.25 18.57 -7.61
CA LYS A 67 4.41 18.63 -6.71
C LYS A 67 4.45 19.94 -5.93
N ASN A 68 4.14 21.05 -6.59
CA ASN A 68 4.07 22.37 -5.95
C ASN A 68 2.93 22.46 -4.90
N LYS A 69 1.80 21.79 -5.10
CA LYS A 69 0.74 21.68 -4.07
C LYS A 69 1.28 20.95 -2.83
N ILE A 70 2.04 19.88 -3.00
CA ILE A 70 2.67 19.14 -1.88
C ILE A 70 3.66 20.07 -1.13
N PHE A 71 4.52 20.80 -1.85
CA PHE A 71 5.50 21.70 -1.23
C PHE A 71 4.82 22.85 -0.46
N LYS A 72 3.73 23.41 -0.97
CA LYS A 72 2.93 24.42 -0.26
C LYS A 72 2.39 23.90 1.07
N GLU A 73 1.92 22.65 1.11
CA GLU A 73 1.48 22.05 2.37
C GLU A 73 2.66 21.81 3.33
N ILE A 74 3.82 21.39 2.84
CA ILE A 74 5.02 21.25 3.66
C ILE A 74 5.39 22.61 4.28
N ASP A 75 5.40 23.68 3.49
CA ASP A 75 5.74 25.02 3.98
C ASP A 75 4.73 25.53 5.02
N ARG A 76 3.44 25.28 4.81
CA ARG A 76 2.40 25.54 5.80
C ARG A 76 2.66 24.82 7.13
N TRP A 77 3.07 23.56 7.09
CA TRP A 77 3.38 22.79 8.29
C TRP A 77 4.69 23.26 8.97
N LYS A 78 5.65 23.79 8.22
CA LYS A 78 6.82 24.45 8.79
C LYS A 78 6.43 25.69 9.59
N GLU A 79 5.49 26.50 9.09
CA GLU A 79 4.95 27.65 9.82
C GLU A 79 4.27 27.25 11.14
N LEU A 80 3.72 26.03 11.20
CA LEU A 80 3.14 25.44 12.42
C LEU A 80 4.18 24.79 13.35
N GLY A 81 5.46 24.88 13.03
CA GLY A 81 6.56 24.37 13.85
C GLY A 81 7.08 22.99 13.47
N ASN A 82 6.64 22.41 12.35
CA ASN A 82 7.18 21.15 11.82
C ASN A 82 8.23 21.44 10.76
N ASP A 83 9.46 21.52 11.17
CA ASP A 83 10.62 21.88 10.35
C ASP A 83 10.98 20.84 9.27
N ARG A 84 10.59 19.58 9.45
CA ARG A 84 10.88 18.47 8.54
C ARG A 84 9.77 17.42 8.55
N VAL A 85 9.46 16.89 7.39
CA VAL A 85 8.56 15.73 7.24
C VAL A 85 9.20 14.50 7.87
N ASP A 86 8.44 13.78 8.69
CA ASP A 86 8.97 12.56 9.31
C ASP A 86 8.95 11.38 8.34
N VAL A 87 7.82 11.09 7.71
CA VAL A 87 7.68 9.94 6.81
C VAL A 87 7.13 10.35 5.44
N LEU A 88 7.74 9.85 4.36
CA LEU A 88 7.12 9.84 3.05
C LEU A 88 6.86 8.39 2.66
N ILE A 89 5.59 8.01 2.54
CA ILE A 89 5.19 6.69 2.07
C ILE A 89 4.65 6.77 0.65
N ALA A 90 5.10 5.86 -0.21
CA ALA A 90 4.63 5.74 -1.57
C ALA A 90 4.27 4.28 -1.92
N THR A 91 3.10 4.11 -2.53
CA THR A 91 2.60 2.80 -3.00
C THR A 91 2.26 2.89 -4.48
N PRO A 92 3.28 3.10 -5.37
CA PRO A 92 3.05 3.30 -6.79
C PRO A 92 2.35 2.09 -7.42
N PRO A 93 1.54 2.27 -8.47
CA PRO A 93 0.79 1.19 -9.08
C PRO A 93 1.69 0.09 -9.63
N CYS A 94 1.28 -1.18 -9.41
CA CYS A 94 2.03 -2.39 -9.77
C CYS A 94 1.43 -3.16 -10.95
N GLN A 95 0.68 -2.52 -11.83
CA GLN A 95 -0.11 -3.20 -12.87
C GLN A 95 0.74 -4.01 -13.87
N GLY A 96 2.00 -3.61 -14.09
CA GLY A 96 2.97 -4.38 -14.88
C GLY A 96 3.81 -5.39 -14.09
N MET A 97 3.69 -5.40 -12.76
CA MET A 97 4.54 -6.20 -11.85
C MET A 97 3.83 -7.45 -11.31
N SER A 98 2.52 -7.59 -11.54
CA SER A 98 1.73 -8.71 -10.99
C SER A 98 1.97 -9.97 -11.81
N VAL A 99 2.22 -11.10 -11.13
CA VAL A 99 2.35 -12.43 -11.73
C VAL A 99 1.07 -12.85 -12.49
N ALA A 100 -0.07 -12.24 -12.17
CA ALA A 100 -1.35 -12.49 -12.83
C ALA A 100 -1.49 -11.81 -14.21
N ASN A 101 -0.55 -10.93 -14.59
CA ASN A 101 -0.60 -10.24 -15.88
C ASN A 101 0.31 -10.94 -16.89
N HIS A 102 -0.27 -11.80 -17.72
CA HIS A 102 0.46 -12.54 -18.77
C HIS A 102 0.74 -11.73 -20.05
N LYS A 103 0.23 -10.49 -20.14
CA LYS A 103 0.42 -9.60 -21.32
C LYS A 103 1.33 -8.42 -20.93
N LYS A 104 2.63 -8.60 -21.12
CA LYS A 104 3.61 -7.49 -20.97
C LYS A 104 3.48 -6.55 -22.18
N ALA A 105 3.04 -5.32 -21.94
CA ALA A 105 2.97 -4.26 -22.97
C ALA A 105 4.00 -3.16 -22.66
N GLU A 106 4.46 -2.44 -23.69
CA GLU A 106 5.38 -1.28 -23.57
C GLU A 106 4.89 -0.22 -22.57
N ASN A 107 3.58 -0.07 -22.43
CA ASN A 107 2.95 0.81 -21.44
C ASN A 107 3.25 0.44 -19.96
N GLU A 108 3.79 -0.74 -19.69
CA GLU A 108 4.11 -1.19 -18.32
C GLU A 108 5.37 -0.52 -17.79
N ILE A 109 6.40 -0.36 -18.63
CA ILE A 109 7.64 0.34 -18.26
C ILE A 109 7.32 1.79 -17.88
N VAL A 110 6.46 2.46 -18.66
CA VAL A 110 6.02 3.83 -18.37
C VAL A 110 5.28 3.92 -17.02
N ARG A 111 4.39 2.96 -16.70
CA ARG A 111 3.70 2.93 -15.41
C ARG A 111 4.62 2.61 -14.24
N ASN A 112 5.59 1.73 -14.46
CA ASN A 112 6.59 1.41 -13.44
C ASN A 112 7.48 2.62 -13.14
N SER A 113 7.64 3.53 -14.10
CA SER A 113 8.43 4.76 -13.94
C SER A 113 7.77 5.77 -12.97
N LEU A 114 6.50 5.57 -12.56
CA LEU A 114 5.89 6.37 -11.49
C LEU A 114 6.62 6.23 -10.14
N VAL A 115 7.40 5.17 -9.94
CA VAL A 115 8.27 5.06 -8.76
C VAL A 115 9.35 6.16 -8.76
N VAL A 116 9.85 6.54 -9.94
CA VAL A 116 10.87 7.58 -10.10
C VAL A 116 10.36 8.93 -9.61
N GLU A 117 9.09 9.24 -9.81
CA GLU A 117 8.46 10.44 -9.24
C GLU A 117 8.50 10.44 -7.71
N SER A 118 8.30 9.28 -7.10
CA SER A 118 8.45 9.15 -5.64
C SER A 118 9.89 9.33 -5.20
N VAL A 119 10.86 8.79 -5.94
CA VAL A 119 12.30 8.98 -5.66
C VAL A 119 12.68 10.45 -5.73
N HIS A 120 12.27 11.16 -6.79
CA HIS A 120 12.49 12.60 -6.92
C HIS A 120 11.85 13.40 -5.77
N LEU A 121 10.64 13.05 -5.35
CA LEU A 121 10.01 13.70 -4.21
C LEU A 121 10.74 13.41 -2.90
N ILE A 122 11.21 12.19 -2.67
CA ILE A 122 12.04 11.85 -1.50
C ILE A 122 13.32 12.70 -1.49
N GLN A 123 14.01 12.86 -2.62
CA GLN A 123 15.20 13.69 -2.72
C GLN A 123 14.94 15.15 -2.37
N LYS A 124 13.81 15.72 -2.86
CA LYS A 124 13.45 17.13 -2.66
C LYS A 124 12.88 17.41 -1.25
N VAL A 125 12.00 16.54 -0.75
CA VAL A 125 11.36 16.66 0.57
C VAL A 125 12.37 16.36 1.68
N ALA A 126 13.30 15.44 1.43
CA ALA A 126 14.31 14.95 2.38
C ALA A 126 13.68 14.54 3.73
N PRO A 127 12.67 13.63 3.74
CA PRO A 127 12.03 13.18 4.97
C PRO A 127 13.02 12.47 5.88
N ARG A 128 12.67 12.27 7.18
CA ARG A 128 13.49 11.45 8.09
C ARG A 128 13.47 9.99 7.68
N PHE A 129 12.28 9.51 7.22
CA PHE A 129 12.05 8.15 6.77
C PHE A 129 11.31 8.14 5.45
N PHE A 130 11.61 7.17 4.60
CA PHE A 130 10.72 6.87 3.48
C PHE A 130 10.33 5.38 3.48
N ILE A 131 9.17 5.09 2.92
CA ILE A 131 8.64 3.73 2.82
C ILE A 131 8.08 3.51 1.42
N PHE A 132 8.49 2.39 0.77
CA PHE A 132 7.76 1.84 -0.36
C PHE A 132 7.09 0.53 0.06
N GLU A 133 5.82 0.34 -0.29
CA GLU A 133 5.13 -0.96 -0.24
C GLU A 133 4.66 -1.33 -1.63
N ASN A 134 4.95 -2.57 -2.03
CA ASN A 134 4.55 -3.07 -3.35
C ASN A 134 4.55 -4.61 -3.41
N VAL A 135 4.23 -5.19 -4.56
CA VAL A 135 4.29 -6.64 -4.80
C VAL A 135 5.71 -7.19 -4.64
N ALA A 136 5.83 -8.50 -4.41
CA ALA A 136 7.12 -9.16 -4.13
C ALA A 136 8.19 -8.94 -5.22
N ALA A 137 7.79 -8.74 -6.47
CA ALA A 137 8.71 -8.51 -7.60
C ALA A 137 9.22 -7.06 -7.70
N PHE A 138 8.72 -6.12 -6.90
CA PHE A 138 8.94 -4.67 -7.01
C PHE A 138 10.39 -4.29 -7.32
N MET A 139 11.32 -4.68 -6.48
CA MET A 139 12.73 -4.29 -6.62
C MET A 139 13.43 -4.83 -7.87
N LYS A 140 12.88 -5.92 -8.46
CA LYS A 140 13.43 -6.56 -9.67
C LYS A 140 12.74 -6.13 -10.96
N THR A 141 11.67 -5.34 -10.87
CA THR A 141 10.90 -4.90 -12.02
C THR A 141 11.59 -3.74 -12.71
N GLY A 142 11.59 -3.73 -14.06
CA GLY A 142 12.16 -2.65 -14.86
C GLY A 142 11.33 -1.38 -14.81
N CYS A 143 12.00 -0.23 -14.76
CA CYS A 143 11.44 1.10 -14.95
C CYS A 143 12.39 1.96 -15.80
N THR A 144 11.90 3.08 -16.33
CA THR A 144 12.78 4.09 -16.94
C THR A 144 13.38 4.94 -15.84
N ALA A 145 14.70 4.87 -15.69
CA ALA A 145 15.46 5.66 -14.73
C ALA A 145 15.52 7.15 -15.11
N PRO A 146 15.97 8.05 -14.21
CA PRO A 146 16.11 9.48 -14.52
C PRO A 146 17.01 9.80 -15.72
N ASP A 147 18.00 8.95 -15.99
CA ASP A 147 18.90 9.05 -17.13
C ASP A 147 18.30 8.53 -18.47
N GLY A 148 17.04 8.10 -18.46
CA GLY A 148 16.32 7.55 -19.60
C GLY A 148 16.63 6.07 -19.91
N THR A 149 17.51 5.43 -19.17
CA THR A 149 17.81 4.00 -19.33
C THR A 149 16.80 3.11 -18.61
N VAL A 150 16.65 1.88 -19.04
CA VAL A 150 15.82 0.89 -18.34
C VAL A 150 16.67 0.16 -17.32
N LYS A 151 16.34 0.34 -16.03
CA LYS A 151 16.99 -0.30 -14.89
C LYS A 151 15.98 -1.01 -14.00
N ALA A 152 16.42 -1.89 -13.13
CA ALA A 152 15.56 -2.39 -12.06
C ALA A 152 15.22 -1.26 -11.07
N ILE A 153 13.98 -1.26 -10.57
CA ILE A 153 13.54 -0.28 -9.55
C ILE A 153 14.49 -0.27 -8.35
N GLY A 154 14.98 -1.44 -7.93
CA GLY A 154 15.96 -1.53 -6.85
C GLY A 154 17.22 -0.74 -7.12
N ASP A 155 17.78 -0.88 -8.32
CA ASP A 155 18.99 -0.15 -8.71
C ASP A 155 18.74 1.36 -8.66
N VAL A 156 17.63 1.84 -9.24
CA VAL A 156 17.26 3.26 -9.19
C VAL A 156 17.11 3.76 -7.75
N VAL A 157 16.41 3.01 -6.89
CA VAL A 157 16.21 3.40 -5.49
C VAL A 157 17.55 3.51 -4.74
N TYR A 158 18.46 2.55 -4.95
CA TYR A 158 19.77 2.60 -4.30
C TYR A 158 20.68 3.65 -4.91
N GLU A 159 20.76 3.77 -6.23
CA GLU A 159 21.59 4.79 -6.90
C GLU A 159 21.20 6.21 -6.49
N GLU A 160 19.89 6.48 -6.46
CA GLU A 160 19.38 7.84 -6.23
C GLU A 160 19.29 8.25 -4.75
N LEU A 161 19.17 7.28 -3.83
CA LEU A 161 18.87 7.60 -2.43
C LEU A 161 19.95 7.18 -1.43
N SER A 162 20.88 6.27 -1.79
CA SER A 162 21.88 5.75 -0.83
C SER A 162 22.87 6.80 -0.32
N ASP A 163 23.04 7.91 -1.01
CA ASP A 163 23.91 9.00 -0.52
C ASP A 163 23.36 9.62 0.77
N LYS A 164 22.04 9.71 0.90
CA LYS A 164 21.36 10.36 2.03
C LYS A 164 20.69 9.38 3.00
N TYR A 165 20.43 8.15 2.57
CA TYR A 165 19.64 7.17 3.34
C TYR A 165 20.38 5.85 3.50
N ILE A 166 20.17 5.20 4.65
CA ILE A 166 20.41 3.76 4.83
C ILE A 166 19.13 3.05 4.47
N ILE A 167 19.19 2.12 3.52
CA ILE A 167 18.02 1.50 2.89
C ILE A 167 18.03 0.00 3.14
N VAL A 168 16.91 -0.54 3.61
CA VAL A 168 16.69 -1.98 3.75
C VAL A 168 15.40 -2.36 3.02
N SER A 169 15.45 -3.45 2.26
CA SER A 169 14.30 -4.04 1.56
C SER A 169 14.03 -5.44 2.06
N ARG A 170 12.78 -5.76 2.38
CA ARG A 170 12.34 -7.11 2.77
C ARG A 170 11.05 -7.50 2.07
N ILE A 171 10.94 -8.79 1.76
CA ILE A 171 9.68 -9.41 1.33
C ILE A 171 9.03 -10.01 2.56
N LEU A 172 7.82 -9.53 2.88
CA LEU A 172 7.07 -9.93 4.07
C LEU A 172 5.76 -10.59 3.63
N ASN A 173 5.38 -11.69 4.32
CA ASN A 173 4.00 -12.16 4.26
C ASN A 173 3.28 -11.64 5.50
N PHE A 174 2.28 -10.79 5.29
CA PHE A 174 1.63 -10.05 6.37
C PHE A 174 0.89 -10.94 7.39
N LYS A 175 0.54 -12.19 7.03
CA LYS A 175 -0.02 -13.13 7.99
C LYS A 175 0.89 -13.36 9.20
N ASN A 176 2.22 -13.29 8.99
CA ASN A 176 3.23 -13.47 10.02
C ASN A 176 3.43 -12.24 10.91
N TYR A 177 2.66 -11.18 10.68
CA TYR A 177 2.76 -9.87 11.35
C TYR A 177 1.38 -9.36 11.79
N GLY A 178 0.46 -10.29 12.11
CA GLY A 178 -0.86 -9.99 12.67
C GLY A 178 -1.96 -9.67 11.65
N SER A 179 -1.69 -9.76 10.35
CA SER A 179 -2.74 -9.64 9.34
C SER A 179 -3.55 -10.93 9.21
N ASN A 180 -4.86 -10.80 9.04
CA ASN A 180 -5.76 -11.92 8.75
C ASN A 180 -5.69 -12.40 7.29
N SER A 181 -4.67 -12.00 6.54
CA SER A 181 -4.55 -12.25 5.11
C SER A 181 -3.12 -12.67 4.75
N SER A 182 -2.98 -13.76 4.01
CA SER A 182 -1.70 -14.20 3.42
C SER A 182 -1.36 -13.30 2.22
N ARG A 183 -0.83 -12.11 2.52
CA ARG A 183 -0.47 -11.09 1.54
C ARG A 183 1.04 -10.87 1.54
N THR A 184 1.72 -11.30 0.48
CA THR A 184 3.16 -11.11 0.34
C THR A 184 3.47 -9.78 -0.36
N ARG A 185 4.32 -8.96 0.26
CA ARG A 185 4.72 -7.64 -0.24
C ARG A 185 6.19 -7.36 0.01
N THR A 186 6.79 -6.60 -0.88
CA THR A 186 8.06 -5.92 -0.64
C THR A 186 7.78 -4.65 0.16
N VAL A 187 8.52 -4.49 1.25
CA VAL A 187 8.57 -3.25 2.03
C VAL A 187 10.01 -2.76 2.00
N VAL A 188 10.20 -1.51 1.55
CA VAL A 188 11.50 -0.84 1.54
C VAL A 188 11.44 0.29 2.55
N ILE A 189 12.37 0.34 3.48
CA ILE A 189 12.48 1.40 4.49
C ILE A 189 13.83 2.06 4.33
N GLY A 190 13.81 3.38 4.15
CA GLY A 190 14.99 4.24 4.20
C GLY A 190 14.97 5.12 5.44
N VAL A 191 16.10 5.18 6.13
CA VAL A 191 16.35 6.05 7.27
C VAL A 191 17.42 7.07 6.87
N SER A 192 17.14 8.34 7.05
CA SER A 192 18.10 9.41 6.76
C SER A 192 19.36 9.23 7.60
N LYS A 193 20.54 9.39 6.98
CA LYS A 193 21.83 9.11 7.62
C LYS A 193 22.11 9.98 8.85
N ASP A 194 21.52 11.17 8.90
CA ASP A 194 21.67 12.10 10.04
C ASP A 194 20.97 11.62 11.32
N ILE A 195 20.05 10.65 11.22
CA ILE A 195 19.38 10.05 12.37
C ILE A 195 19.65 8.53 12.50
N ALA A 196 20.42 7.96 11.60
CA ALA A 196 20.66 6.52 11.55
C ALA A 196 21.48 5.98 12.73
N GLU A 197 22.14 6.84 13.52
CA GLU A 197 22.77 6.47 14.79
C GLU A 197 21.76 6.15 15.89
N TYR A 198 20.53 6.69 15.79
CA TYR A 198 19.46 6.49 16.78
C TYR A 198 18.50 5.37 16.41
N VAL A 199 18.37 5.06 15.11
CA VAL A 199 17.44 4.02 14.63
C VAL A 199 17.93 3.40 13.33
N ALA A 200 18.13 2.09 13.31
CA ALA A 200 18.45 1.36 12.09
C ALA A 200 17.17 0.98 11.32
N PRO A 201 17.17 0.97 9.97
CA PRO A 201 16.00 0.59 9.19
C PRO A 201 15.43 -0.78 9.55
N ILE A 202 16.29 -1.71 9.97
CA ILE A 202 15.89 -3.08 10.33
C ILE A 202 15.01 -3.12 11.57
N GLU A 203 15.17 -2.18 12.50
CA GLU A 203 14.41 -2.08 13.75
C GLU A 203 12.98 -1.59 13.52
N LEU A 204 12.72 -0.97 12.36
CA LEU A 204 11.40 -0.47 11.97
C LEU A 204 10.52 -1.56 11.33
N TYR A 205 11.07 -2.73 11.05
CA TYR A 205 10.28 -3.86 10.59
C TYR A 205 9.48 -4.48 11.73
N PRO A 206 8.24 -4.92 11.47
CA PRO A 206 7.42 -5.52 12.50
C PRO A 206 8.03 -6.84 13.00
N THR A 207 7.79 -7.16 14.26
CA THR A 207 8.17 -8.45 14.85
C THR A 207 7.20 -9.55 14.40
N TYR A 208 7.71 -10.77 14.30
CA TYR A 208 6.90 -11.94 13.97
C TYR A 208 5.79 -12.15 15.00
N VAL A 209 4.61 -12.47 14.50
CA VAL A 209 3.43 -12.85 15.28
C VAL A 209 2.90 -14.14 14.69
N GLU A 210 2.49 -15.08 15.54
CA GLU A 210 1.89 -16.33 15.09
C GLU A 210 0.67 -16.07 14.20
N GLU A 211 0.57 -16.82 13.09
CA GLU A 211 -0.55 -16.66 12.17
C GLU A 211 -1.86 -17.14 12.78
N ARG A 212 -2.93 -16.45 12.45
CA ARG A 212 -4.29 -16.80 12.85
C ARG A 212 -4.95 -17.62 11.74
N THR A 213 -5.70 -18.62 12.14
CA THR A 213 -6.54 -19.38 11.20
C THR A 213 -7.80 -18.59 10.84
N LEU A 214 -8.45 -18.97 9.73
CA LEU A 214 -9.75 -18.39 9.39
C LEU A 214 -10.78 -18.62 10.51
N ARG A 215 -10.71 -19.78 11.18
CA ARG A 215 -11.56 -20.07 12.33
C ARG A 215 -11.37 -19.12 13.50
N ASP A 216 -10.15 -18.72 13.78
CA ASP A 216 -9.84 -17.77 14.87
C ASP A 216 -10.36 -16.36 14.56
N VAL A 217 -10.57 -16.05 13.28
CA VAL A 217 -10.97 -14.70 12.84
C VAL A 217 -12.48 -14.55 12.68
N ILE A 218 -13.16 -15.58 12.15
CA ILE A 218 -14.60 -15.53 11.82
C ILE A 218 -15.40 -16.71 12.35
N GLY A 219 -14.81 -17.59 13.16
CA GLY A 219 -15.45 -18.82 13.62
C GLY A 219 -16.63 -18.63 14.55
N ASP A 220 -16.72 -17.48 15.19
CA ASP A 220 -17.81 -17.04 16.07
C ASP A 220 -18.93 -16.28 15.33
N MET A 221 -18.74 -15.96 14.06
CA MET A 221 -19.76 -15.29 13.27
C MET A 221 -20.93 -16.23 12.96
N PRO A 222 -22.17 -15.72 12.94
CA PRO A 222 -23.34 -16.54 12.59
C PRO A 222 -23.21 -17.08 11.16
N LYS A 223 -23.65 -18.32 10.96
CA LYS A 223 -23.73 -18.89 9.61
C LYS A 223 -24.81 -18.17 8.83
N LEU A 224 -24.52 -17.90 7.57
CA LEU A 224 -25.47 -17.31 6.62
C LEU A 224 -25.76 -18.32 5.51
N GLU A 225 -27.00 -18.32 5.08
CA GLU A 225 -27.43 -19.04 3.89
C GLU A 225 -27.26 -18.16 2.64
N TRP A 226 -27.43 -18.75 1.48
CA TRP A 226 -27.27 -18.12 0.18
C TRP A 226 -28.13 -16.86 0.03
N GLY A 227 -27.49 -15.71 -0.13
CA GLY A 227 -28.13 -14.41 -0.28
C GLY A 227 -28.53 -13.72 1.02
N GLU A 228 -28.23 -14.31 2.18
CA GLU A 228 -28.52 -13.69 3.47
C GLU A 228 -27.55 -12.58 3.83
N ILE A 229 -28.07 -11.62 4.57
CA ILE A 229 -27.31 -10.53 5.20
C ILE A 229 -27.53 -10.63 6.70
N CYS A 230 -26.45 -10.59 7.47
CA CYS A 230 -26.54 -10.59 8.93
C CYS A 230 -27.32 -9.34 9.41
N PRO A 231 -28.37 -9.51 10.25
CA PRO A 231 -29.18 -8.37 10.72
C PRO A 231 -28.41 -7.36 11.55
N THR A 232 -27.32 -7.78 12.18
CA THR A 232 -26.51 -6.95 13.09
C THR A 232 -25.20 -6.45 12.47
N ASP A 233 -24.81 -6.99 11.31
CA ASP A 233 -23.60 -6.59 10.59
C ASP A 233 -23.82 -6.61 9.08
N PHE A 234 -24.03 -5.45 8.52
CA PHE A 234 -24.24 -5.25 7.08
C PHE A 234 -23.10 -5.82 6.21
N TYR A 235 -21.86 -5.83 6.70
CA TYR A 235 -20.72 -6.37 5.97
C TYR A 235 -20.64 -7.89 6.04
N HIS A 236 -21.31 -8.52 7.00
CA HIS A 236 -21.43 -9.97 7.06
C HIS A 236 -22.61 -10.43 6.21
N SER A 237 -22.33 -10.76 4.95
CA SER A 237 -23.33 -11.14 3.97
C SER A 237 -22.82 -12.28 3.09
N PHE A 238 -23.73 -13.21 2.76
CA PHE A 238 -23.46 -14.24 1.78
C PHE A 238 -24.00 -13.78 0.42
N ARG A 239 -23.10 -13.34 -0.45
CA ARG A 239 -23.44 -12.85 -1.78
C ARG A 239 -24.13 -13.94 -2.62
N THR A 240 -25.17 -13.55 -3.37
CA THR A 240 -25.73 -14.40 -4.42
C THR A 240 -24.78 -14.45 -5.61
N TYR A 241 -24.59 -15.64 -6.14
CA TYR A 241 -23.88 -15.92 -7.39
C TYR A 241 -24.87 -16.49 -8.42
N PRO A 242 -24.52 -16.63 -9.72
CA PRO A 242 -25.32 -17.38 -10.67
C PRO A 242 -25.64 -18.78 -10.15
N GLU A 243 -26.88 -19.25 -10.39
CA GLU A 243 -27.36 -20.54 -9.83
C GLU A 243 -26.46 -21.72 -10.23
N GLU A 244 -25.89 -21.67 -11.43
CA GLU A 244 -24.91 -22.66 -11.91
C GLU A 244 -23.68 -22.80 -11.01
N MET A 245 -23.26 -21.71 -10.33
CA MET A 245 -22.12 -21.73 -9.42
C MET A 245 -22.48 -22.35 -8.05
N ARG A 246 -23.76 -22.41 -7.71
CA ARG A 246 -24.20 -22.95 -6.43
C ARG A 246 -23.78 -24.40 -6.26
N CYS A 247 -23.94 -25.20 -7.32
CA CYS A 247 -23.54 -26.61 -7.30
C CYS A 247 -22.03 -26.83 -7.15
N TRP A 248 -21.22 -25.81 -7.48
CA TRP A 248 -19.74 -25.90 -7.35
C TRP A 248 -19.26 -25.78 -5.91
N ILE A 249 -20.03 -25.08 -5.06
CA ILE A 249 -19.58 -24.70 -3.72
C ILE A 249 -20.42 -25.31 -2.59
N HIS A 250 -21.64 -25.76 -2.86
CA HIS A 250 -22.61 -26.19 -1.82
C HIS A 250 -22.09 -27.38 -0.97
N ASP A 251 -21.44 -28.35 -1.60
CA ASP A 251 -21.03 -29.60 -0.95
C ASP A 251 -19.54 -29.64 -0.57
N LEU A 252 -18.84 -28.51 -0.68
CA LEU A 252 -17.40 -28.44 -0.39
C LEU A 252 -17.12 -28.68 1.11
N LYS A 253 -16.16 -29.54 1.35
CA LYS A 253 -15.60 -29.79 2.69
C LYS A 253 -14.40 -28.85 2.96
N GLN A 254 -14.03 -28.75 4.22
CA GLN A 254 -12.85 -27.98 4.63
C GLN A 254 -11.60 -28.42 3.83
N GLY A 255 -10.91 -27.44 3.25
CA GLY A 255 -9.69 -27.67 2.46
C GLY A 255 -9.95 -28.00 0.98
N GLN A 256 -11.20 -28.14 0.56
CA GLN A 256 -11.57 -28.38 -0.84
C GLN A 256 -11.81 -27.06 -1.59
N SER A 257 -11.50 -27.08 -2.87
CA SER A 257 -11.89 -26.09 -3.86
C SER A 257 -13.01 -26.65 -4.76
N ALA A 258 -13.68 -25.81 -5.52
CA ALA A 258 -14.71 -26.24 -6.47
C ALA A 258 -14.19 -27.24 -7.53
N PHE A 259 -12.87 -27.25 -7.79
CA PHE A 259 -12.22 -28.21 -8.69
C PHE A 259 -12.07 -29.61 -8.09
N ASP A 260 -12.21 -29.75 -6.76
CA ASP A 260 -12.10 -31.03 -6.04
C ASP A 260 -13.46 -31.76 -5.96
N ASN A 261 -14.53 -31.22 -6.53
CA ASN A 261 -15.82 -31.95 -6.62
C ASN A 261 -15.63 -33.29 -7.36
N GLU A 262 -16.17 -34.34 -6.80
CA GLU A 262 -16.13 -35.70 -7.41
C GLU A 262 -16.88 -35.72 -8.75
N ASP A 263 -18.02 -35.03 -8.81
CA ASP A 263 -18.82 -34.86 -10.03
C ASP A 263 -18.21 -33.74 -10.88
N GLU A 264 -17.73 -34.07 -12.07
CA GLU A 264 -17.14 -33.13 -13.01
C GLU A 264 -18.09 -32.04 -13.48
N LEU A 265 -19.41 -32.31 -13.51
CA LEU A 265 -20.42 -31.31 -13.87
C LEU A 265 -20.56 -30.21 -12.80
N LYS A 266 -20.10 -30.49 -11.58
CA LYS A 266 -20.04 -29.53 -10.46
C LYS A 266 -18.69 -28.82 -10.36
N ARG A 267 -17.87 -28.86 -11.39
CA ARG A 267 -16.58 -28.15 -11.44
C ARG A 267 -16.70 -26.90 -12.32
N PRO A 268 -16.04 -25.80 -11.93
CA PRO A 268 -15.96 -24.63 -12.80
C PRO A 268 -15.36 -24.99 -14.15
N HIS A 269 -15.97 -24.52 -15.25
CA HIS A 269 -15.37 -24.67 -16.55
C HIS A 269 -14.06 -23.92 -16.61
N LYS A 270 -12.99 -24.57 -17.09
CA LYS A 270 -11.74 -23.85 -17.36
C LYS A 270 -12.03 -22.82 -18.46
N ILE A 271 -11.86 -21.54 -18.13
CA ILE A 271 -11.81 -20.50 -19.16
C ILE A 271 -10.52 -20.76 -19.92
N VAL A 272 -10.63 -21.24 -21.14
CA VAL A 272 -9.51 -21.50 -22.08
C VAL A 272 -9.01 -20.15 -22.63
#